data_b2fb81660ccde96e7328352720ac1d64
#
_entry.id   b2fb81660ccde96e7328352720ac1d64
#
_cell.length_a   1.000
_cell.length_b   1.000
_cell.length_c   1.000
_cell.angle_alpha   90.00
_cell.angle_beta   90.00
_cell.angle_gamma   90.00
#
_symmetry.space_group_name_H-M   'P 1'
#
loop_
_entity.id
_entity.type
_entity.pdbx_description
1 polymer ?
#
loop_
_entity_poly.entity_id
_entity_poly.type
_entity_poly.pdbx_seq_one_letter_code
_entity_poly.pdbx_strand_id
1 'polypeptide(L)'
;LVNFWKEKTVLNKTINQANEKKLEIRKMIQQNKHSTSISSIVEKMIPKLLLVIAIISVVTTAGILITLLSETVAFFREVSFVEFFTGTVLKPLGQNAQFGVLPLLTGTLLSSAIAMLVAIPIGLMTAVYLSEYASDKVRRVLKPILEILAGIPTIVYGFFALTFVTPILRSIIPGLEPTNILSPGIVMGIMIIPMVASLSEDALGAVPNAMREGALALGATKLEVTWKVVVPAAISGIIASFVLGISRAIGETMIVTIASGSSKNFTFDLTQSMQTMTAYIVEVTGGDAPAGSTLYYSLYAVAMTLFVFTLVMNLIAQYVSRKFREEY
;
A
#
# COMPACT_ATOMS: atom_id res chain seq x y z
N LEU A 1 22.23 -74.62 13.31
CA LEU A 1 23.55 -73.98 13.30
C LEU A 1 23.89 -73.38 11.90
N VAL A 2 23.62 -74.06 10.78
CA VAL A 2 23.94 -73.58 9.43
C VAL A 2 23.15 -72.33 9.03
N ASN A 3 21.88 -72.20 9.42
CA ASN A 3 21.04 -71.00 9.10
C ASN A 3 21.50 -69.75 9.88
N PHE A 4 21.98 -69.90 11.12
CA PHE A 4 22.48 -68.81 11.95
C PHE A 4 23.75 -68.19 11.36
N TRP A 5 24.64 -68.99 10.78
CA TRP A 5 25.87 -68.52 10.11
C TRP A 5 25.56 -67.80 8.78
N LYS A 6 24.55 -68.25 8.04
CA LYS A 6 24.11 -67.56 6.80
C LYS A 6 23.50 -66.19 7.06
N GLU A 7 22.64 -66.04 8.08
CA GLU A 7 22.06 -64.74 8.45
C GLU A 7 23.17 -63.77 8.93
N LYS A 8 24.11 -64.19 9.75
CA LYS A 8 25.23 -63.35 10.18
C LYS A 8 26.10 -62.87 8.99
N THR A 9 26.28 -63.69 8.00
CA THR A 9 27.07 -63.33 6.80
C THR A 9 26.34 -62.33 5.90
N VAL A 10 25.02 -62.44 5.79
CA VAL A 10 24.18 -61.49 5.03
C VAL A 10 24.11 -60.15 5.78
N LEU A 11 23.94 -60.17 7.11
CA LEU A 11 23.91 -58.97 7.93
C LEU A 11 25.22 -58.18 7.87
N ASN A 12 26.37 -58.88 7.96
CA ASN A 12 27.68 -58.27 7.83
C ASN A 12 27.96 -57.68 6.43
N LYS A 13 27.43 -58.31 5.39
CA LYS A 13 27.53 -57.78 4.01
C LYS A 13 26.71 -56.50 3.86
N THR A 14 25.52 -56.45 4.43
CA THR A 14 24.63 -55.26 4.40
C THR A 14 25.20 -54.09 5.18
N ILE A 15 25.80 -54.38 6.35
CA ILE A 15 26.48 -53.36 7.18
C ILE A 15 27.72 -52.79 6.47
N ASN A 16 28.52 -53.64 5.82
CA ASN A 16 29.68 -53.19 5.04
C ASN A 16 29.29 -52.33 3.85
N GLN A 17 28.26 -52.71 3.07
CA GLN A 17 27.73 -51.91 1.99
C GLN A 17 27.19 -50.56 2.44
N ALA A 18 26.51 -50.50 3.57
CA ALA A 18 26.05 -49.26 4.17
C ALA A 18 27.18 -48.32 4.64
N ASN A 19 28.27 -48.92 5.18
CA ASN A 19 29.45 -48.17 5.59
C ASN A 19 30.25 -47.64 4.37
N GLU A 20 30.38 -48.44 3.31
CA GLU A 20 30.98 -47.96 2.05
C GLU A 20 30.23 -46.82 1.41
N LYS A 21 28.91 -46.90 1.31
CA LYS A 21 28.08 -45.81 0.85
C LYS A 21 28.21 -44.53 1.71
N LYS A 22 28.27 -44.68 3.05
CA LYS A 22 28.52 -43.53 3.92
C LYS A 22 29.90 -42.92 3.69
N LEU A 23 30.92 -43.71 3.38
CA LEU A 23 32.26 -43.24 3.10
C LEU A 23 32.35 -42.51 1.75
N GLU A 24 31.64 -43.00 0.73
CA GLU A 24 31.54 -42.37 -0.58
C GLU A 24 30.79 -41.01 -0.48
N ILE A 25 29.67 -40.97 0.25
CA ILE A 25 28.94 -39.71 0.50
C ILE A 25 29.81 -38.70 1.21
N ARG A 26 30.57 -39.11 2.24
CA ARG A 26 31.51 -38.23 2.95
C ARG A 26 32.63 -37.73 2.03
N LYS A 27 33.18 -38.57 1.13
CA LYS A 27 34.19 -38.16 0.17
C LYS A 27 33.62 -37.17 -0.84
N MET A 28 32.40 -37.39 -1.37
CA MET A 28 31.70 -36.42 -2.23
C MET A 28 31.43 -35.11 -1.56
N ILE A 29 31.02 -35.11 -0.28
CA ILE A 29 30.80 -33.89 0.50
C ILE A 29 32.13 -33.14 0.73
N GLN A 30 33.23 -33.85 1.00
CA GLN A 30 34.55 -33.23 1.15
C GLN A 30 35.10 -32.67 -0.15
N GLN A 31 34.93 -33.36 -1.28
CA GLN A 31 35.34 -32.89 -2.59
C GLN A 31 34.54 -31.64 -3.01
N ASN A 32 33.24 -31.58 -2.74
CA ASN A 32 32.41 -30.38 -3.00
C ASN A 32 32.76 -29.22 -2.06
N LYS A 33 33.23 -29.50 -0.84
CA LYS A 33 33.62 -28.44 0.12
C LYS A 33 34.92 -27.72 -0.27
N HIS A 34 35.76 -28.32 -1.11
CA HIS A 34 37.00 -27.74 -1.62
C HIS A 34 36.89 -27.20 -3.08
N SER A 35 35.71 -27.26 -3.67
CA SER A 35 35.48 -26.62 -4.97
C SER A 35 35.50 -25.11 -4.78
N THR A 36 36.63 -24.49 -5.07
CA THR A 36 36.78 -23.03 -5.31
C THR A 36 36.14 -22.66 -6.65
N SER A 37 34.97 -23.18 -6.94
CA SER A 37 34.18 -22.82 -8.11
C SER A 37 33.76 -21.37 -7.99
N ILE A 38 33.71 -20.67 -9.12
CA ILE A 38 33.15 -19.31 -9.24
C ILE A 38 31.80 -19.21 -8.52
N SER A 39 30.99 -20.27 -8.55
CA SER A 39 29.73 -20.41 -7.79
C SER A 39 29.92 -20.20 -6.28
N SER A 40 30.93 -20.77 -5.67
CA SER A 40 31.15 -20.66 -4.20
C SER A 40 31.62 -19.25 -3.77
N ILE A 41 32.30 -18.54 -4.69
CA ILE A 41 32.69 -17.14 -4.46
C ILE A 41 31.44 -16.25 -4.57
N VAL A 42 30.61 -16.47 -5.60
CA VAL A 42 29.36 -15.75 -5.81
C VAL A 42 28.41 -15.95 -4.63
N GLU A 43 28.23 -17.21 -4.17
CA GLU A 43 27.41 -17.50 -2.98
C GLU A 43 27.86 -16.78 -1.70
N LYS A 44 29.16 -16.54 -1.52
CA LYS A 44 29.68 -15.76 -0.41
C LYS A 44 29.60 -14.26 -0.59
N MET A 45 29.58 -13.79 -1.85
CA MET A 45 29.47 -12.36 -2.17
C MET A 45 28.03 -11.86 -2.12
N ILE A 46 27.05 -12.67 -2.55
CA ILE A 46 25.63 -12.28 -2.59
C ILE A 46 25.12 -11.78 -1.22
N PRO A 47 25.31 -12.50 -0.10
CA PRO A 47 24.81 -12.02 1.19
C PRO A 47 25.46 -10.69 1.63
N LYS A 48 26.75 -10.49 1.31
CA LYS A 48 27.45 -9.23 1.62
C LYS A 48 26.92 -8.08 0.76
N LEU A 49 26.67 -8.32 -0.52
CA LEU A 49 26.07 -7.33 -1.42
C LEU A 49 24.66 -6.95 -0.95
N LEU A 50 23.83 -7.94 -0.61
CA LEU A 50 22.50 -7.71 -0.08
C LEU A 50 22.53 -6.93 1.25
N LEU A 51 23.50 -7.23 2.13
CA LEU A 51 23.70 -6.47 3.37
C LEU A 51 24.05 -5.01 3.09
N VAL A 52 24.96 -4.74 2.15
CA VAL A 52 25.33 -3.37 1.76
C VAL A 52 24.11 -2.61 1.21
N ILE A 53 23.33 -3.22 0.33
CA ILE A 53 22.10 -2.63 -0.20
C ILE A 53 21.10 -2.34 0.93
N ALA A 54 20.92 -3.27 1.87
CA ALA A 54 20.04 -3.06 3.03
C ALA A 54 20.54 -1.90 3.91
N ILE A 55 21.84 -1.81 4.19
CA ILE A 55 22.43 -0.70 4.96
C ILE A 55 22.20 0.64 4.23
N ILE A 56 22.44 0.70 2.93
CA ILE A 56 22.22 1.93 2.13
C ILE A 56 20.75 2.34 2.25
N SER A 57 19.81 1.43 2.10
CA SER A 57 18.37 1.71 2.23
C SER A 57 18.03 2.30 3.61
N VAL A 58 18.53 1.69 4.68
CA VAL A 58 18.27 2.18 6.05
C VAL A 58 18.90 3.55 6.29
N VAL A 59 20.16 3.75 5.86
CA VAL A 59 20.86 5.03 6.00
C VAL A 59 20.17 6.15 5.21
N THR A 60 19.71 5.85 3.99
CA THR A 60 18.96 6.83 3.17
C THR A 60 17.65 7.21 3.86
N THR A 61 16.88 6.22 4.36
CA THR A 61 15.63 6.49 5.07
C THR A 61 15.88 7.31 6.34
N ALA A 62 16.89 6.98 7.11
CA ALA A 62 17.28 7.76 8.29
C ALA A 62 17.68 9.19 7.91
N GLY A 63 18.45 9.37 6.83
CA GLY A 63 18.84 10.68 6.31
C GLY A 63 17.63 11.55 5.92
N ILE A 64 16.66 10.96 5.22
CA ILE A 64 15.40 11.65 4.87
C ILE A 64 14.66 12.11 6.15
N LEU A 65 14.52 11.24 7.14
CA LEU A 65 13.82 11.57 8.39
C LEU A 65 14.56 12.66 9.18
N ILE A 66 15.90 12.62 9.23
CA ILE A 66 16.72 13.64 9.90
C ILE A 66 16.54 14.99 9.21
N THR A 67 16.63 15.03 7.88
CA THR A 67 16.42 16.28 7.12
C THR A 67 15.01 16.81 7.34
N LEU A 68 13.99 15.95 7.23
CA LEU A 68 12.60 16.32 7.44
C LEU A 68 12.39 16.91 8.84
N LEU A 69 12.99 16.32 9.87
CA LEU A 69 12.88 16.78 11.25
C LEU A 69 13.64 18.11 11.46
N SER A 70 14.86 18.24 10.95
CA SER A 70 15.68 19.44 11.13
C SER A 70 15.02 20.68 10.54
N GLU A 71 14.51 20.57 9.30
CA GLU A 71 13.85 21.68 8.61
C GLU A 71 12.46 22.00 9.22
N THR A 72 11.74 20.98 9.72
CA THR A 72 10.51 21.19 10.46
C THR A 72 10.75 21.93 11.78
N VAL A 73 11.83 21.63 12.49
CA VAL A 73 12.22 22.39 13.69
C VAL A 73 12.56 23.83 13.35
N ALA A 74 13.25 24.09 12.22
CA ALA A 74 13.53 25.43 11.75
C ALA A 74 12.23 26.20 11.47
N PHE A 75 11.23 25.57 10.85
CA PHE A 75 9.89 26.17 10.64
C PHE A 75 9.23 26.59 11.95
N PHE A 76 9.19 25.73 12.95
CA PHE A 76 8.54 26.02 14.23
C PHE A 76 9.31 26.99 15.14
N ARG A 77 10.50 27.42 14.76
CA ARG A 77 11.18 28.59 15.38
C ARG A 77 10.59 29.91 14.92
N GLU A 78 10.01 29.96 13.71
CA GLU A 78 9.45 31.16 13.10
C GLU A 78 7.92 31.21 13.20
N VAL A 79 7.26 30.07 13.14
CA VAL A 79 5.79 29.92 13.15
C VAL A 79 5.35 29.17 14.40
N SER A 80 4.31 29.68 15.07
CA SER A 80 3.77 29.02 16.26
C SER A 80 3.15 27.66 15.93
N PHE A 81 3.49 26.63 16.72
CA PHE A 81 2.92 25.30 16.61
C PHE A 81 1.38 25.31 16.70
N VAL A 82 0.80 26.11 17.60
CA VAL A 82 -0.64 26.25 17.76
C VAL A 82 -1.27 26.89 16.53
N GLU A 83 -0.69 27.97 16.01
CA GLU A 83 -1.17 28.62 14.79
C GLU A 83 -1.16 27.67 13.59
N PHE A 84 -0.11 26.88 13.43
CA PHE A 84 -0.01 25.91 12.34
C PHE A 84 -1.11 24.84 12.40
N PHE A 85 -1.35 24.22 13.55
CA PHE A 85 -2.32 23.13 13.68
C PHE A 85 -3.77 23.57 13.86
N THR A 86 -4.03 24.81 14.28
CA THR A 86 -5.39 25.34 14.47
C THR A 86 -5.80 26.38 13.44
N GLY A 87 -4.84 26.87 12.65
CA GLY A 87 -5.08 27.89 11.64
C GLY A 87 -5.93 27.37 10.48
N THR A 88 -6.98 28.12 10.16
CA THR A 88 -7.90 27.86 9.03
C THR A 88 -7.53 28.65 7.77
N VAL A 89 -6.47 29.45 7.83
CA VAL A 89 -6.00 30.26 6.72
C VAL A 89 -4.58 29.87 6.37
N LEU A 90 -4.35 29.60 5.09
CA LEU A 90 -3.04 29.32 4.53
C LEU A 90 -2.73 30.35 3.45
N LYS A 91 -1.94 31.36 3.79
CA LYS A 91 -1.44 32.44 2.90
C LYS A 91 0.06 32.57 3.09
N PRO A 92 0.88 31.73 2.48
CA PRO A 92 2.31 31.68 2.72
C PRO A 92 3.08 32.85 2.10
N LEU A 93 2.43 33.63 1.22
CA LEU A 93 3.02 34.77 0.52
C LEU A 93 2.40 36.08 1.01
N GLY A 94 3.23 37.15 1.13
CA GLY A 94 2.81 38.49 1.52
C GLY A 94 3.38 38.92 2.87
N GLN A 95 3.09 40.19 3.26
CA GLN A 95 3.62 40.79 4.50
C GLN A 95 3.05 40.15 5.78
N ASN A 96 1.84 39.56 5.73
CA ASN A 96 1.19 38.83 6.82
C ASN A 96 1.01 37.35 6.41
N ALA A 97 2.12 36.63 6.28
CA ALA A 97 2.09 35.21 5.96
C ALA A 97 1.41 34.41 7.10
N GLN A 98 0.47 33.51 6.74
CA GLN A 98 -0.22 32.61 7.65
C GLN A 98 -0.06 31.18 7.17
N PHE A 99 0.24 30.26 8.08
CA PHE A 99 0.61 28.89 7.76
C PHE A 99 -0.30 27.84 8.40
N GLY A 100 -1.61 28.10 8.45
CA GLY A 100 -2.58 27.09 8.94
C GLY A 100 -2.63 25.85 8.05
N VAL A 101 -2.49 24.66 8.63
CA VAL A 101 -2.49 23.37 7.87
C VAL A 101 -3.88 22.81 7.64
N LEU A 102 -4.92 23.28 8.37
CA LEU A 102 -6.27 22.72 8.31
C LEU A 102 -6.88 22.69 6.89
N PRO A 103 -6.70 23.72 6.03
CA PRO A 103 -7.20 23.67 4.65
C PRO A 103 -6.64 22.48 3.86
N LEU A 104 -5.32 22.22 3.99
CA LEU A 104 -4.65 21.11 3.30
C LEU A 104 -5.05 19.74 3.87
N LEU A 105 -5.19 19.67 5.18
CA LEU A 105 -5.64 18.45 5.87
C LEU A 105 -7.06 18.09 5.45
N THR A 106 -7.96 19.08 5.38
CA THR A 106 -9.35 18.88 4.95
C THR A 106 -9.41 18.40 3.49
N GLY A 107 -8.67 19.02 2.58
CA GLY A 107 -8.59 18.58 1.19
C GLY A 107 -8.09 17.13 1.06
N THR A 108 -7.05 16.77 1.82
CA THR A 108 -6.49 15.41 1.85
C THR A 108 -7.50 14.40 2.40
N LEU A 109 -8.18 14.72 3.50
CA LEU A 109 -9.18 13.83 4.11
C LEU A 109 -10.40 13.63 3.22
N LEU A 110 -10.94 14.71 2.64
CA LEU A 110 -12.12 14.65 1.79
C LEU A 110 -11.84 13.87 0.50
N SER A 111 -10.72 14.14 -0.19
CA SER A 111 -10.34 13.39 -1.40
C SER A 111 -10.16 11.90 -1.10
N SER A 112 -9.50 11.57 0.00
CA SER A 112 -9.29 10.18 0.42
C SER A 112 -10.60 9.49 0.81
N ALA A 113 -11.49 10.18 1.52
CA ALA A 113 -12.81 9.65 1.89
C ALA A 113 -13.66 9.34 0.66
N ILE A 114 -13.71 10.26 -0.32
CA ILE A 114 -14.42 10.05 -1.59
C ILE A 114 -13.83 8.84 -2.32
N ALA A 115 -12.50 8.75 -2.40
CA ALA A 115 -11.83 7.63 -3.07
C ALA A 115 -12.18 6.29 -2.42
N MET A 116 -12.22 6.22 -1.09
CA MET A 116 -12.55 4.98 -0.38
C MET A 116 -14.03 4.64 -0.48
N LEU A 117 -14.93 5.62 -0.54
CA LEU A 117 -16.35 5.39 -0.80
C LEU A 117 -16.61 4.74 -2.17
N VAL A 118 -15.74 4.97 -3.15
CA VAL A 118 -15.78 4.31 -4.46
C VAL A 118 -15.03 2.99 -4.44
N ALA A 119 -13.80 2.97 -3.91
CA ALA A 119 -12.91 1.83 -4.01
C ALA A 119 -13.34 0.63 -3.16
N ILE A 120 -13.82 0.85 -1.93
CA ILE A 120 -14.18 -0.25 -1.01
C ILE A 120 -15.36 -1.07 -1.55
N PRO A 121 -16.54 -0.50 -1.85
CA PRO A 121 -17.65 -1.31 -2.28
C PRO A 121 -17.37 -2.02 -3.61
N ILE A 122 -16.84 -1.30 -4.61
CA ILE A 122 -16.59 -1.87 -5.93
C ILE A 122 -15.45 -2.90 -5.87
N GLY A 123 -14.36 -2.59 -5.17
CA GLY A 123 -13.21 -3.48 -5.01
C GLY A 123 -13.56 -4.77 -4.26
N LEU A 124 -14.31 -4.67 -3.15
CA LEU A 124 -14.74 -5.84 -2.39
C LEU A 124 -15.73 -6.71 -3.20
N MET A 125 -16.70 -6.11 -3.87
CA MET A 125 -17.63 -6.87 -4.72
C MET A 125 -16.89 -7.58 -5.86
N THR A 126 -15.90 -6.91 -6.46
CA THR A 126 -15.03 -7.52 -7.48
C THR A 126 -14.23 -8.69 -6.90
N ALA A 127 -13.66 -8.53 -5.71
CA ALA A 127 -12.93 -9.60 -5.02
C ALA A 127 -13.80 -10.81 -4.74
N VAL A 128 -14.99 -10.59 -4.18
CA VAL A 128 -15.97 -11.65 -3.90
C VAL A 128 -16.39 -12.36 -5.18
N TYR A 129 -16.65 -11.61 -6.26
CA TYR A 129 -16.99 -12.21 -7.55
C TYR A 129 -15.85 -13.07 -8.09
N LEU A 130 -14.62 -12.56 -8.08
CA LEU A 130 -13.45 -13.29 -8.58
C LEU A 130 -13.12 -14.52 -7.74
N SER A 131 -13.22 -14.44 -6.42
CA SER A 131 -12.92 -15.56 -5.52
C SER A 131 -13.99 -16.65 -5.55
N GLU A 132 -15.27 -16.28 -5.44
CA GLU A 132 -16.34 -17.24 -5.17
C GLU A 132 -17.20 -17.59 -6.39
N TYR A 133 -17.34 -16.71 -7.38
CA TYR A 133 -18.30 -16.87 -8.47
C TYR A 133 -17.67 -17.04 -9.86
N ALA A 134 -16.53 -16.41 -10.10
CA ALA A 134 -15.90 -16.41 -11.41
C ALA A 134 -15.37 -17.80 -11.79
N SER A 135 -15.59 -18.21 -13.05
CA SER A 135 -14.90 -19.37 -13.60
C SER A 135 -13.42 -19.06 -13.85
N ASP A 136 -12.58 -20.10 -13.92
CA ASP A 136 -11.13 -19.92 -14.20
C ASP A 136 -10.85 -19.17 -15.50
N LYS A 137 -11.74 -19.27 -16.50
CA LYS A 137 -11.61 -18.53 -17.76
C LYS A 137 -11.82 -17.03 -17.54
N VAL A 138 -12.87 -16.66 -16.79
CA VAL A 138 -13.19 -15.26 -16.47
C VAL A 138 -12.10 -14.65 -15.60
N ARG A 139 -11.66 -15.38 -14.58
CA ARG A 139 -10.58 -14.94 -13.68
C ARG A 139 -9.27 -14.65 -14.42
N ARG A 140 -8.89 -15.53 -15.38
CA ARG A 140 -7.71 -15.34 -16.24
C ARG A 140 -7.77 -14.13 -17.16
N VAL A 141 -8.95 -13.60 -17.44
CA VAL A 141 -9.14 -12.40 -18.25
C VAL A 141 -9.23 -11.15 -17.36
N LEU A 142 -10.01 -11.20 -16.28
CA LEU A 142 -10.25 -10.03 -15.43
C LEU A 142 -9.03 -9.62 -14.58
N LYS A 143 -8.23 -10.59 -14.06
CA LYS A 143 -7.03 -10.25 -13.29
C LYS A 143 -6.03 -9.40 -14.08
N PRO A 144 -5.61 -9.78 -15.30
CA PRO A 144 -4.72 -8.92 -16.09
C PRO A 144 -5.32 -7.54 -16.41
N ILE A 145 -6.63 -7.42 -16.60
CA ILE A 145 -7.28 -6.12 -16.82
C ILE A 145 -7.11 -5.24 -15.58
N LEU A 146 -7.33 -5.77 -14.36
CA LEU A 146 -7.11 -5.04 -13.13
C LEU A 146 -5.62 -4.65 -12.96
N GLU A 147 -4.70 -5.54 -13.32
CA GLU A 147 -3.26 -5.26 -13.28
C GLU A 147 -2.84 -4.15 -14.25
N ILE A 148 -3.42 -4.13 -15.46
CA ILE A 148 -3.20 -3.05 -16.44
C ILE A 148 -3.71 -1.71 -15.88
N LEU A 149 -4.90 -1.68 -15.28
CA LEU A 149 -5.45 -0.47 -14.64
C LEU A 149 -4.54 0.03 -13.52
N ALA A 150 -4.01 -0.88 -12.69
CA ALA A 150 -3.05 -0.52 -11.63
C ALA A 150 -1.71 0.01 -12.18
N GLY A 151 -1.33 -0.35 -13.40
CA GLY A 151 -0.11 0.06 -14.07
C GLY A 151 -0.18 1.42 -14.77
N ILE A 152 -1.36 2.02 -14.90
CA ILE A 152 -1.52 3.35 -15.54
C ILE A 152 -0.86 4.42 -14.66
N PRO A 153 0.03 5.30 -15.21
CA PRO A 153 0.61 6.40 -14.45
C PRO A 153 -0.44 7.34 -13.85
N THR A 154 -0.27 7.75 -12.59
CA THR A 154 -1.28 8.56 -11.87
C THR A 154 -1.54 9.91 -12.51
N ILE A 155 -0.55 10.46 -13.22
CA ILE A 155 -0.73 11.69 -14.00
C ILE A 155 -1.82 11.55 -15.07
N VAL A 156 -1.94 10.40 -15.73
CA VAL A 156 -2.97 10.13 -16.74
C VAL A 156 -4.36 10.13 -16.10
N TYR A 157 -4.48 9.54 -14.90
CA TYR A 157 -5.71 9.62 -14.11
C TYR A 157 -6.07 11.06 -13.73
N GLY A 158 -5.07 11.90 -13.40
CA GLY A 158 -5.28 13.32 -13.12
C GLY A 158 -5.85 14.07 -14.30
N PHE A 159 -5.29 13.89 -15.50
CA PHE A 159 -5.84 14.46 -16.72
C PHE A 159 -7.24 13.89 -17.06
N PHE A 160 -7.45 12.60 -16.85
CA PHE A 160 -8.77 12.00 -17.04
C PHE A 160 -9.81 12.61 -16.09
N ALA A 161 -9.45 12.84 -14.83
CA ALA A 161 -10.32 13.52 -13.87
C ALA A 161 -10.71 14.92 -14.36
N LEU A 162 -9.73 15.71 -14.79
CA LEU A 162 -9.94 17.10 -15.20
C LEU A 162 -10.68 17.21 -16.53
N THR A 163 -10.30 16.42 -17.54
CA THR A 163 -10.77 16.60 -18.92
C THR A 163 -12.01 15.79 -19.27
N PHE A 164 -12.28 14.71 -18.55
CA PHE A 164 -13.41 13.82 -18.83
C PHE A 164 -14.42 13.77 -17.68
N VAL A 165 -13.98 13.44 -16.46
CA VAL A 165 -14.90 13.26 -15.32
C VAL A 165 -15.50 14.59 -14.87
N THR A 166 -14.67 15.64 -14.74
CA THR A 166 -15.16 16.97 -14.32
C THR A 166 -16.24 17.54 -15.25
N PRO A 167 -16.08 17.54 -16.58
CA PRO A 167 -17.14 18.03 -17.49
C PRO A 167 -18.45 17.25 -17.36
N ILE A 168 -18.39 15.92 -17.19
CA ILE A 168 -19.58 15.10 -16.96
C ILE A 168 -20.27 15.48 -15.66
N LEU A 169 -19.51 15.59 -14.56
CA LEU A 169 -20.07 15.97 -13.27
C LEU A 169 -20.66 17.38 -13.30
N ARG A 170 -20.05 18.32 -14.01
CA ARG A 170 -20.56 19.68 -14.16
C ARG A 170 -21.88 19.75 -14.92
N SER A 171 -22.16 18.81 -15.81
CA SER A 171 -23.46 18.73 -16.46
C SER A 171 -24.60 18.24 -15.56
N ILE A 172 -24.23 17.56 -14.44
CA ILE A 172 -25.18 16.95 -13.50
C ILE A 172 -25.29 17.78 -12.21
N ILE A 173 -24.15 18.36 -11.75
CA ILE A 173 -24.05 19.10 -10.48
C ILE A 173 -23.86 20.59 -10.81
N PRO A 174 -24.93 21.42 -10.67
CA PRO A 174 -24.79 22.85 -10.84
C PRO A 174 -23.84 23.47 -9.82
N GLY A 175 -22.96 24.36 -10.28
CA GLY A 175 -22.01 25.05 -9.40
C GLY A 175 -20.70 24.30 -9.15
N LEU A 176 -20.49 23.10 -9.73
CA LEU A 176 -19.21 22.40 -9.64
C LEU A 176 -18.11 23.21 -10.35
N GLU A 177 -17.04 23.54 -9.63
CA GLU A 177 -15.91 24.29 -10.17
C GLU A 177 -15.12 23.44 -11.20
N PRO A 178 -14.39 24.08 -12.15
CA PRO A 178 -13.56 23.39 -13.14
C PRO A 178 -12.47 22.52 -12.49
N THR A 179 -11.88 22.97 -11.39
CA THR A 179 -11.05 22.19 -10.49
C THR A 179 -11.83 22.03 -9.18
N ASN A 180 -11.98 20.81 -8.68
CA ASN A 180 -12.81 20.49 -7.51
C ASN A 180 -12.28 19.24 -6.83
N ILE A 181 -12.67 18.98 -5.60
CA ILE A 181 -12.18 17.81 -4.87
C ILE A 181 -12.93 16.52 -5.21
N LEU A 182 -14.16 16.62 -5.75
CA LEU A 182 -15.02 15.47 -6.04
C LEU A 182 -14.48 14.63 -7.19
N SER A 183 -14.14 15.26 -8.33
CA SER A 183 -13.66 14.56 -9.52
C SER A 183 -12.38 13.75 -9.29
N PRO A 184 -11.29 14.34 -8.75
CA PRO A 184 -10.09 13.58 -8.44
C PRO A 184 -10.33 12.51 -7.38
N GLY A 185 -11.19 12.74 -6.38
CA GLY A 185 -11.56 11.75 -5.39
C GLY A 185 -12.20 10.49 -6.02
N ILE A 186 -13.16 10.67 -6.94
CA ILE A 186 -13.80 9.56 -7.67
C ILE A 186 -12.76 8.80 -8.50
N VAL A 187 -11.95 9.51 -9.29
CA VAL A 187 -10.95 8.88 -10.16
C VAL A 187 -9.86 8.17 -9.38
N MET A 188 -9.43 8.74 -8.25
CA MET A 188 -8.52 8.09 -7.32
C MET A 188 -9.14 6.81 -6.75
N GLY A 189 -10.44 6.81 -6.46
CA GLY A 189 -11.18 5.61 -6.08
C GLY A 189 -11.11 4.53 -7.16
N ILE A 190 -11.36 4.88 -8.42
CA ILE A 190 -11.25 3.96 -9.56
C ILE A 190 -9.84 3.36 -9.66
N MET A 191 -8.81 4.18 -9.51
CA MET A 191 -7.40 3.75 -9.51
C MET A 191 -7.08 2.76 -8.37
N ILE A 192 -7.75 2.89 -7.21
CA ILE A 192 -7.50 2.04 -6.03
C ILE A 192 -8.29 0.72 -6.12
N ILE A 193 -9.39 0.63 -6.88
CA ILE A 193 -10.20 -0.59 -7.03
C ILE A 193 -9.35 -1.84 -7.29
N PRO A 194 -8.40 -1.86 -8.25
CA PRO A 194 -7.61 -3.06 -8.54
C PRO A 194 -6.85 -3.58 -7.34
N MET A 195 -6.26 -2.68 -6.54
CA MET A 195 -5.50 -3.04 -5.36
C MET A 195 -6.40 -3.64 -4.26
N VAL A 196 -7.54 -2.99 -3.97
CA VAL A 196 -8.50 -3.51 -3.00
C VAL A 196 -9.06 -4.85 -3.46
N ALA A 197 -9.40 -4.98 -4.75
CA ALA A 197 -9.93 -6.21 -5.32
C ALA A 197 -8.94 -7.37 -5.23
N SER A 198 -7.68 -7.16 -5.65
CA SER A 198 -6.66 -8.20 -5.64
C SER A 198 -6.32 -8.68 -4.24
N LEU A 199 -6.04 -7.74 -3.31
CA LEU A 199 -5.69 -8.10 -1.93
C LEU A 199 -6.86 -8.75 -1.17
N SER A 200 -8.10 -8.29 -1.41
CA SER A 200 -9.27 -8.91 -0.82
C SER A 200 -9.56 -10.29 -1.43
N GLU A 201 -9.34 -10.48 -2.74
CA GLU A 201 -9.46 -11.78 -3.40
C GLU A 201 -8.45 -12.78 -2.84
N ASP A 202 -7.19 -12.37 -2.64
CA ASP A 202 -6.16 -13.22 -2.05
C ASP A 202 -6.53 -13.63 -0.62
N ALA A 203 -7.11 -12.71 0.17
CA ALA A 203 -7.59 -12.99 1.52
C ALA A 203 -8.77 -13.98 1.52
N LEU A 204 -9.73 -13.80 0.62
CA LEU A 204 -10.87 -14.73 0.44
C LEU A 204 -10.38 -16.10 -0.04
N GLY A 205 -9.42 -16.15 -0.97
CA GLY A 205 -8.83 -17.37 -1.49
C GLY A 205 -8.03 -18.17 -0.45
N ALA A 206 -7.50 -17.51 0.58
CA ALA A 206 -6.77 -18.16 1.67
C ALA A 206 -7.68 -18.95 2.65
N VAL A 207 -9.00 -18.73 2.64
CA VAL A 207 -9.96 -19.48 3.47
C VAL A 207 -9.98 -20.94 3.05
N PRO A 208 -9.83 -21.91 3.98
CA PRO A 208 -9.82 -23.34 3.66
C PRO A 208 -11.11 -23.81 2.96
N ASN A 209 -10.99 -24.65 1.92
CA ASN A 209 -12.14 -25.20 1.20
C ASN A 209 -13.04 -26.06 2.10
N ALA A 210 -12.49 -26.71 3.13
CA ALA A 210 -13.27 -27.50 4.09
C ALA A 210 -14.37 -26.68 4.79
N MET A 211 -14.15 -25.38 5.02
CA MET A 211 -15.18 -24.50 5.60
C MET A 211 -16.33 -24.26 4.62
N ARG A 212 -16.00 -24.06 3.33
CA ARG A 212 -17.01 -23.90 2.26
C ARG A 212 -17.84 -25.16 2.07
N GLU A 213 -17.16 -26.30 1.93
CA GLU A 213 -17.79 -27.61 1.72
C GLU A 213 -18.63 -28.03 2.93
N GLY A 214 -18.14 -27.77 4.15
CA GLY A 214 -18.91 -28.06 5.38
C GLY A 214 -20.20 -27.26 5.45
N ALA A 215 -20.18 -25.97 5.12
CA ALA A 215 -21.38 -25.13 5.11
C ALA A 215 -22.38 -25.55 4.00
N LEU A 216 -21.87 -25.91 2.80
CA LEU A 216 -22.69 -26.42 1.71
C LEU A 216 -23.35 -27.78 2.10
N ALA A 217 -22.61 -28.66 2.78
CA ALA A 217 -23.14 -29.95 3.25
C ALA A 217 -24.25 -29.79 4.28
N LEU A 218 -24.29 -28.71 5.04
CA LEU A 218 -25.38 -28.32 5.95
C LEU A 218 -26.57 -27.68 5.23
N GLY A 219 -26.56 -27.60 3.89
CA GLY A 219 -27.64 -27.05 3.07
C GLY A 219 -27.62 -25.53 2.87
N ALA A 220 -26.53 -24.85 3.25
CA ALA A 220 -26.39 -23.42 2.97
C ALA A 220 -26.28 -23.16 1.47
N THR A 221 -26.88 -22.07 0.99
CA THR A 221 -26.70 -21.59 -0.38
C THR A 221 -25.31 -20.99 -0.60
N LYS A 222 -24.85 -20.95 -1.84
CA LYS A 222 -23.55 -20.35 -2.18
C LYS A 222 -23.41 -18.91 -1.69
N LEU A 223 -24.48 -18.12 -1.75
CA LEU A 223 -24.51 -16.75 -1.24
C LEU A 223 -24.35 -16.71 0.29
N GLU A 224 -25.01 -17.60 1.00
CA GLU A 224 -24.89 -17.69 2.47
C GLU A 224 -23.49 -18.12 2.89
N VAL A 225 -22.90 -19.11 2.20
CA VAL A 225 -21.51 -19.51 2.44
C VAL A 225 -20.57 -18.33 2.24
N THR A 226 -20.72 -17.59 1.16
CA THR A 226 -19.87 -16.41 0.87
C THR A 226 -19.96 -15.38 2.00
N TRP A 227 -21.17 -14.93 2.36
CA TRP A 227 -21.33 -13.80 3.28
C TRP A 227 -21.29 -14.18 4.76
N LYS A 228 -21.67 -15.42 5.12
CA LYS A 228 -21.72 -15.85 6.53
C LYS A 228 -20.51 -16.68 6.97
N VAL A 229 -19.72 -17.21 6.01
CA VAL A 229 -18.57 -18.06 6.31
C VAL A 229 -17.27 -17.46 5.74
N VAL A 230 -17.20 -17.27 4.41
CA VAL A 230 -15.95 -16.89 3.74
C VAL A 230 -15.54 -15.45 4.03
N VAL A 231 -16.46 -14.47 3.87
CA VAL A 231 -16.15 -13.05 4.13
C VAL A 231 -15.78 -12.80 5.60
N PRO A 232 -16.50 -13.32 6.60
CA PRO A 232 -16.09 -13.21 8.00
C PRO A 232 -14.72 -13.85 8.28
N ALA A 233 -14.47 -15.04 7.72
CA ALA A 233 -13.18 -15.73 7.87
C ALA A 233 -12.01 -14.94 7.25
N ALA A 234 -12.24 -14.21 6.16
CA ALA A 234 -11.23 -13.39 5.47
C ALA A 234 -11.15 -11.94 5.98
N ILE A 235 -11.96 -11.55 6.98
CA ILE A 235 -12.17 -10.15 7.36
C ILE A 235 -10.87 -9.39 7.69
N SER A 236 -9.90 -10.06 8.32
CA SER A 236 -8.61 -9.44 8.66
C SER A 236 -7.81 -9.03 7.43
N GLY A 237 -7.80 -9.89 6.40
CA GLY A 237 -7.14 -9.60 5.12
C GLY A 237 -7.89 -8.54 4.31
N ILE A 238 -9.22 -8.58 4.33
CA ILE A 238 -10.06 -7.57 3.69
C ILE A 238 -9.83 -6.19 4.33
N ILE A 239 -9.83 -6.11 5.66
CA ILE A 239 -9.51 -4.86 6.37
C ILE A 239 -8.09 -4.37 6.03
N ALA A 240 -7.12 -5.27 5.95
CA ALA A 240 -5.76 -4.91 5.55
C ALA A 240 -5.71 -4.29 4.13
N SER A 241 -6.51 -4.80 3.18
CA SER A 241 -6.61 -4.21 1.84
C SER A 241 -7.20 -2.80 1.86
N PHE A 242 -8.22 -2.54 2.69
CA PHE A 242 -8.81 -1.20 2.84
C PHE A 242 -7.82 -0.22 3.42
N VAL A 243 -7.05 -0.65 4.41
CA VAL A 243 -6.00 0.15 5.06
C VAL A 243 -4.93 0.57 4.08
N LEU A 244 -4.45 -0.38 3.27
CA LEU A 244 -3.49 -0.07 2.21
C LEU A 244 -4.10 0.89 1.19
N GLY A 245 -5.39 0.74 0.85
CA GLY A 245 -6.14 1.67 0.01
C GLY A 245 -6.18 3.09 0.58
N ILE A 246 -6.52 3.23 1.87
CA ILE A 246 -6.52 4.53 2.58
C ILE A 246 -5.14 5.16 2.55
N SER A 247 -4.09 4.40 2.88
CA SER A 247 -2.71 4.89 2.89
C SER A 247 -2.28 5.40 1.51
N ARG A 248 -2.66 4.68 0.45
CA ARG A 248 -2.41 5.09 -0.93
C ARG A 248 -3.19 6.35 -1.30
N ALA A 249 -4.45 6.47 -0.89
CA ALA A 249 -5.29 7.64 -1.15
C ALA A 249 -4.72 8.90 -0.49
N ILE A 250 -4.30 8.82 0.77
CA ILE A 250 -3.73 9.95 1.52
C ILE A 250 -2.42 10.44 0.88
N GLY A 251 -1.60 9.52 0.36
CA GLY A 251 -0.32 9.81 -0.28
C GLY A 251 -0.41 10.16 -1.77
N GLU A 252 -1.60 10.16 -2.39
CA GLU A 252 -1.75 10.46 -3.81
C GLU A 252 -1.39 11.91 -4.10
N THR A 253 -0.58 12.11 -5.13
CA THR A 253 -0.01 13.41 -5.44
C THR A 253 -0.48 13.95 -6.78
N MET A 254 -0.33 13.18 -7.87
CA MET A 254 -0.48 13.71 -9.21
C MET A 254 -1.95 13.95 -9.60
N ILE A 255 -2.85 13.05 -9.20
CA ILE A 255 -4.29 13.20 -9.52
C ILE A 255 -4.83 14.48 -8.89
N VAL A 256 -4.55 14.68 -7.60
CA VAL A 256 -5.03 15.84 -6.85
C VAL A 256 -4.34 17.13 -7.29
N THR A 257 -3.04 17.11 -7.57
CA THR A 257 -2.31 18.31 -8.06
C THR A 257 -2.91 18.83 -9.35
N ILE A 258 -3.35 17.95 -10.27
CA ILE A 258 -3.89 18.34 -11.56
C ILE A 258 -5.38 18.76 -11.47
N ALA A 259 -6.20 18.02 -10.71
CA ALA A 259 -7.64 18.13 -10.81
C ALA A 259 -8.34 18.73 -9.59
N SER A 260 -7.70 18.79 -8.39
CA SER A 260 -8.34 19.38 -7.22
C SER A 260 -8.20 20.90 -7.14
N GLY A 261 -7.19 21.45 -7.83
CA GLY A 261 -6.87 22.88 -7.80
C GLY A 261 -5.96 23.27 -6.62
N SER A 262 -5.70 24.58 -6.50
CA SER A 262 -4.74 25.16 -5.54
C SER A 262 -5.41 26.09 -4.51
N SER A 263 -6.74 26.00 -4.34
CA SER A 263 -7.43 26.82 -3.35
C SER A 263 -7.07 26.38 -1.93
N LYS A 264 -6.63 27.33 -1.13
CA LYS A 264 -6.22 27.12 0.27
C LYS A 264 -7.32 27.52 1.27
N ASN A 265 -8.58 27.41 0.84
CA ASN A 265 -9.73 27.73 1.67
C ASN A 265 -10.11 26.54 2.56
N PHE A 266 -10.39 26.81 3.83
CA PHE A 266 -10.93 25.83 4.73
C PHE A 266 -12.44 25.69 4.49
N THR A 267 -12.86 24.64 3.81
CA THR A 267 -14.25 24.35 3.45
C THR A 267 -14.50 22.84 3.43
N PHE A 268 -15.75 22.43 3.54
CA PHE A 268 -16.20 21.04 3.36
C PHE A 268 -17.05 20.86 2.10
N ASP A 269 -17.13 21.89 1.26
CA ASP A 269 -17.90 21.86 0.01
C ASP A 269 -17.11 21.09 -1.06
N LEU A 270 -17.60 19.91 -1.41
CA LEU A 270 -16.96 19.00 -2.37
C LEU A 270 -16.97 19.55 -3.81
N THR A 271 -17.76 20.60 -4.10
CA THR A 271 -17.85 21.20 -5.42
C THR A 271 -16.77 22.23 -5.69
N GLN A 272 -16.09 22.69 -4.65
CA GLN A 272 -15.05 23.71 -4.72
C GLN A 272 -13.65 23.14 -4.94
N SER A 273 -12.77 24.02 -5.42
CA SER A 273 -11.34 23.77 -5.50
C SER A 273 -10.73 23.68 -4.11
N MET A 274 -9.94 22.64 -3.87
CA MET A 274 -9.20 22.45 -2.61
C MET A 274 -7.81 21.94 -2.89
N GLN A 275 -6.84 22.39 -2.11
CA GLN A 275 -5.48 21.89 -2.17
C GLN A 275 -5.27 20.78 -1.11
N THR A 276 -4.57 19.71 -1.50
CA THR A 276 -4.13 18.65 -0.56
C THR A 276 -2.73 18.93 -0.04
N MET A 277 -2.33 18.24 1.03
CA MET A 277 -0.96 18.34 1.57
C MET A 277 0.09 17.96 0.53
N THR A 278 -0.14 16.90 -0.24
CA THR A 278 0.77 16.45 -1.30
C THR A 278 0.86 17.45 -2.44
N ALA A 279 -0.27 18.04 -2.87
CA ALA A 279 -0.30 19.07 -3.91
C ALA A 279 0.43 20.35 -3.46
N TYR A 280 0.31 20.75 -2.20
CA TYR A 280 1.07 21.88 -1.63
C TYR A 280 2.58 21.62 -1.65
N ILE A 281 3.01 20.41 -1.28
CA ILE A 281 4.42 20.02 -1.34
C ILE A 281 4.96 20.17 -2.77
N VAL A 282 4.21 19.71 -3.77
CA VAL A 282 4.60 19.86 -5.19
C VAL A 282 4.65 21.33 -5.61
N GLU A 283 3.64 22.14 -5.23
CA GLU A 283 3.59 23.57 -5.55
C GLU A 283 4.80 24.31 -5.01
N VAL A 284 5.14 24.12 -3.73
CA VAL A 284 6.29 24.80 -3.10
C VAL A 284 7.62 24.29 -3.65
N THR A 285 7.74 22.99 -3.93
CA THR A 285 8.96 22.39 -4.49
C THR A 285 9.20 22.84 -5.93
N GLY A 286 8.15 22.99 -6.73
CA GLY A 286 8.21 23.45 -8.12
C GLY A 286 8.22 24.96 -8.29
N GLY A 287 8.00 25.73 -7.21
CA GLY A 287 8.01 27.18 -7.19
C GLY A 287 9.36 27.78 -6.83
N ASP A 288 9.42 29.10 -6.84
CA ASP A 288 10.64 29.89 -6.52
C ASP A 288 10.77 30.16 -5.01
N ALA A 289 10.56 29.14 -4.15
CA ALA A 289 10.75 29.29 -2.72
C ALA A 289 12.26 29.37 -2.39
N PRO A 290 12.80 30.52 -1.92
CA PRO A 290 14.21 30.63 -1.59
C PRO A 290 14.58 29.66 -0.46
N ALA A 291 15.68 28.94 -0.61
CA ALA A 291 16.20 28.08 0.45
C ALA A 291 16.42 28.89 1.73
N GLY A 292 15.98 28.38 2.87
CA GLY A 292 16.07 29.06 4.16
C GLY A 292 14.95 30.08 4.44
N SER A 293 13.95 30.21 3.55
CA SER A 293 12.76 31.03 3.83
C SER A 293 11.71 30.24 4.63
N THR A 294 10.82 30.95 5.35
CA THR A 294 9.68 30.34 6.04
C THR A 294 8.80 29.54 5.09
N LEU A 295 8.62 30.01 3.84
CA LEU A 295 7.91 29.27 2.80
C LEU A 295 8.62 27.95 2.47
N TYR A 296 9.94 27.94 2.33
CA TYR A 296 10.72 26.73 2.11
C TYR A 296 10.58 25.74 3.28
N TYR A 297 10.71 26.25 4.52
CA TYR A 297 10.54 25.40 5.71
C TYR A 297 9.12 24.87 5.88
N SER A 298 8.08 25.59 5.41
CA SER A 298 6.70 25.13 5.47
C SER A 298 6.46 23.84 4.70
N LEU A 299 7.19 23.61 3.60
CA LEU A 299 7.19 22.36 2.84
C LEU A 299 7.49 21.16 3.76
N TYR A 300 8.55 21.28 4.59
CA TYR A 300 8.97 20.21 5.49
C TYR A 300 8.00 20.03 6.65
N ALA A 301 7.43 21.12 7.17
CA ALA A 301 6.40 21.04 8.21
C ALA A 301 5.13 20.32 7.72
N VAL A 302 4.67 20.62 6.50
CA VAL A 302 3.54 19.92 5.88
C VAL A 302 3.89 18.47 5.58
N ALA A 303 5.10 18.19 5.06
CA ALA A 303 5.56 16.84 4.80
C ALA A 303 5.70 16.00 6.08
N MET A 304 6.21 16.59 7.18
CA MET A 304 6.26 15.94 8.49
C MET A 304 4.85 15.66 9.04
N THR A 305 3.93 16.61 8.87
CA THR A 305 2.51 16.40 9.25
C THR A 305 1.88 15.25 8.49
N LEU A 306 2.11 15.18 7.17
CA LEU A 306 1.65 14.08 6.33
C LEU A 306 2.26 12.74 6.76
N PHE A 307 3.56 12.72 7.05
CA PHE A 307 4.26 11.54 7.53
C PHE A 307 3.69 11.03 8.86
N VAL A 308 3.52 11.91 9.85
CA VAL A 308 2.94 11.53 11.15
C VAL A 308 1.50 11.08 10.97
N PHE A 309 0.71 11.77 10.17
CA PHE A 309 -0.67 11.41 9.89
C PHE A 309 -0.79 10.03 9.24
N THR A 310 -0.01 9.74 8.20
CA THR A 310 0.00 8.43 7.55
C THR A 310 0.53 7.33 8.47
N LEU A 311 1.53 7.62 9.31
CA LEU A 311 2.05 6.67 10.30
C LEU A 311 0.95 6.31 11.32
N VAL A 312 0.25 7.30 11.87
CA VAL A 312 -0.85 7.07 12.83
C VAL A 312 -1.97 6.27 12.17
N MET A 313 -2.38 6.62 10.96
CA MET A 313 -3.39 5.87 10.21
C MET A 313 -2.98 4.42 9.98
N ASN A 314 -1.73 4.18 9.60
CA ASN A 314 -1.20 2.83 9.40
C ASN A 314 -1.13 2.02 10.71
N LEU A 315 -0.78 2.65 11.84
CA LEU A 315 -0.76 1.99 13.15
C LEU A 315 -2.19 1.61 13.60
N ILE A 316 -3.15 2.54 13.47
CA ILE A 316 -4.56 2.26 13.77
C ILE A 316 -5.06 1.09 12.93
N ALA A 317 -4.75 1.11 11.68
CA ALA A 317 -5.11 0.13 10.71
C ALA A 317 -4.52 -1.26 11.00
N GLN A 318 -3.24 -1.34 11.33
CA GLN A 318 -2.60 -2.58 11.79
C GLN A 318 -3.22 -3.11 13.09
N TYR A 319 -3.57 -2.22 14.01
CA TYR A 319 -4.25 -2.60 15.25
C TYR A 319 -5.62 -3.21 14.97
N VAL A 320 -6.42 -2.56 14.09
CA VAL A 320 -7.74 -3.08 13.68
C VAL A 320 -7.60 -4.44 12.98
N SER A 321 -6.70 -4.56 12.00
CA SER A 321 -6.46 -5.83 11.29
C SER A 321 -6.06 -6.96 12.24
N ARG A 322 -5.19 -6.69 13.23
CA ARG A 322 -4.78 -7.70 14.23
C ARG A 322 -5.93 -8.12 15.13
N LYS A 323 -6.81 -7.20 15.53
CA LYS A 323 -7.95 -7.47 16.42
C LYS A 323 -8.97 -8.42 15.78
N PHE A 324 -9.11 -8.39 14.45
CA PHE A 324 -10.04 -9.23 13.70
C PHE A 324 -9.35 -10.43 13.03
N ARG A 325 -8.09 -10.70 13.37
CA ARG A 325 -7.38 -11.87 12.86
C ARG A 325 -7.89 -13.11 13.58
N GLU A 326 -8.60 -13.98 12.86
CA GLU A 326 -8.90 -15.34 13.29
C GLU A 326 -7.75 -16.24 12.81
N GLU A 327 -7.18 -17.04 13.72
CA GLU A 327 -6.18 -18.07 13.39
C GLU A 327 -6.96 -19.39 13.20
N TYR A 328 -6.94 -19.91 11.96
CA TYR A 328 -7.52 -21.19 11.60
C TYR A 328 -6.46 -22.27 11.55
#